data_bc8363f896a21b921cafe704c6e37c1d
#
_entry.id   bc8363f896a21b921cafe704c6e37c1d
#
_cell.length_a   1.000
_cell.length_b   1.000
_cell.length_c   1.000
_cell.angle_alpha   90.00
_cell.angle_beta   90.00
_cell.angle_gamma   90.00
#
_symmetry.space_group_name_H-M   'P 1'
#
loop_
_entity.id
_entity.type
_entity.pdbx_description
1 polymer ?
#
loop_
_entity_poly.entity_id
_entity_poly.type
_entity_poly.pdbx_seq_one_letter_code
_entity_poly.pdbx_strand_id
1 'polypeptide(L)' 'MIWYWFMARKNGEDMRERIPADSKAEAVSELEKMGYTDIVITDIVITE' A
#
# COMPACT_ATOMS: atom_id res chain seq x y z
N MET A 1 11.58 3.71 -9.68
CA MET A 1 10.34 3.07 -9.16
C MET A 1 10.09 3.54 -7.74
N ILE A 2 8.85 3.78 -7.40
CA ILE A 2 8.46 4.24 -6.06
C ILE A 2 7.74 3.10 -5.37
N TRP A 3 8.23 2.73 -4.19
CA TRP A 3 7.63 1.70 -3.36
C TRP A 3 6.93 2.32 -2.17
N TYR A 4 5.69 1.95 -1.95
CA TYR A 4 4.91 2.42 -0.81
C TYR A 4 4.75 1.28 0.18
N TRP A 5 5.37 1.43 1.35
CA TRP A 5 5.18 0.51 2.44
C TRP A 5 3.89 0.86 3.16
N PHE A 6 3.12 -0.14 3.50
CA PHE A 6 1.81 0.11 4.10
C PHE A 6 1.46 -0.91 5.16
N MET A 7 0.54 -0.51 6.01
CA MET A 7 -0.18 -1.39 6.94
C MET A 7 -1.63 -1.35 6.51
N ALA A 8 -2.29 -2.50 6.50
CA ALA A 8 -3.69 -2.59 6.13
C ALA A 8 -4.31 -3.86 6.71
N ARG A 9 -5.60 -3.97 6.58
CA ARG A 9 -6.33 -5.17 6.99
C ARG A 9 -6.93 -5.85 5.78
N LYS A 10 -6.91 -7.17 5.79
CA LYS A 10 -7.55 -7.97 4.76
C LYS A 10 -8.03 -9.26 5.39
N ASN A 11 -9.32 -9.58 5.18
CA ASN A 11 -9.94 -10.78 5.76
C ASN A 11 -9.78 -10.84 7.29
N GLY A 12 -9.84 -9.69 7.95
CA GLY A 12 -9.69 -9.61 9.39
C GLY A 12 -8.27 -9.68 9.91
N GLU A 13 -7.28 -9.76 9.04
CA GLU A 13 -5.87 -9.82 9.43
C GLU A 13 -5.15 -8.51 9.16
N ASP A 14 -4.27 -8.12 10.08
CA ASP A 14 -3.40 -6.98 9.89
C ASP A 14 -2.19 -7.42 9.07
N MET A 15 -1.87 -6.64 8.04
CA MET A 15 -0.79 -6.98 7.11
C MET A 15 0.15 -5.79 6.91
N ARG A 16 1.42 -6.11 6.68
CA ARG A 16 2.44 -5.13 6.29
C ARG A 16 3.07 -5.62 5.01
N GLU A 17 2.97 -4.80 3.99
CA GLU A 17 3.48 -5.12 2.66
C GLU A 17 3.97 -3.86 1.98
N ARG A 18 4.47 -4.00 0.77
CA ARG A 18 4.83 -2.86 -0.07
C ARG A 18 4.22 -3.03 -1.44
N ILE A 19 3.97 -1.92 -2.12
CA ILE A 19 3.41 -1.91 -3.46
C ILE A 19 4.11 -0.84 -4.29
N PRO A 20 4.46 -1.14 -5.55
CA PRO A 20 4.98 -0.10 -6.45
C PRO A 20 3.82 0.69 -7.03
N ALA A 21 3.98 2.00 -7.13
CA ALA A 21 2.98 2.87 -7.73
C ALA A 21 3.62 4.19 -8.13
N ASP A 22 2.94 4.94 -9.00
CA ASP A 22 3.43 6.24 -9.45
C ASP A 22 3.09 7.35 -8.47
N SER A 23 2.09 7.13 -7.61
CA SER A 23 1.70 8.11 -6.59
C SER A 23 1.07 7.40 -5.40
N LYS A 24 0.99 8.11 -4.28
CA LYS A 24 0.34 7.59 -3.07
C LYS A 24 -1.14 7.27 -3.34
N ALA A 25 -1.84 8.16 -4.05
CA ALA A 25 -3.24 7.95 -4.37
C ALA A 25 -3.43 6.70 -5.22
N GLU A 26 -2.55 6.46 -6.18
CA GLU A 26 -2.58 5.26 -7.00
C GLU A 26 -2.34 4.01 -6.16
N ALA A 27 -1.36 4.06 -5.24
CA ALA A 27 -1.07 2.95 -4.35
C ALA A 27 -2.31 2.56 -3.52
N VAL A 28 -2.96 3.54 -2.91
CA VAL A 28 -4.16 3.32 -2.11
C VAL A 28 -5.28 2.75 -2.96
N SER A 29 -5.50 3.32 -4.16
CA SER A 29 -6.53 2.84 -5.08
C SER A 29 -6.32 1.37 -5.45
N GLU A 30 -5.09 0.99 -5.77
CA GLU A 30 -4.77 -0.40 -6.11
C GLU A 30 -5.01 -1.34 -4.92
N LEU A 31 -4.62 -0.92 -3.72
CA LEU A 31 -4.83 -1.72 -2.52
C LEU A 31 -6.31 -1.92 -2.22
N GLU A 32 -7.12 -0.90 -2.41
CA GLU A 32 -8.57 -1.01 -2.26
C GLU A 32 -9.17 -2.02 -3.23
N LYS A 33 -8.70 -2.02 -4.48
CA LYS A 33 -9.12 -2.99 -5.49
C LYS A 33 -8.76 -4.42 -5.10
N MET A 34 -7.68 -4.58 -4.35
CA MET A 34 -7.23 -5.89 -3.88
C MET A 34 -7.96 -6.37 -2.62
N GLY A 35 -8.85 -5.54 -2.08
CA GLY A 35 -9.64 -5.89 -0.90
C GLY A 35 -9.05 -5.46 0.44
N TYR A 36 -8.01 -4.64 0.43
CA TYR A 36 -7.46 -4.09 1.67
C TYR A 36 -8.34 -2.97 2.21
N THR A 37 -8.40 -2.88 3.53
CA THR A 37 -9.09 -1.81 4.26
C THR A 37 -8.15 -1.24 5.32
N ASP A 38 -8.53 -0.09 5.90
CA ASP A 38 -7.74 0.58 6.94
C ASP A 38 -6.29 0.79 6.51
N ILE A 39 -6.11 1.26 5.28
CA ILE A 39 -4.80 1.41 4.66
C ILE A 39 -4.07 2.63 5.22
N VAL A 40 -2.84 2.41 5.72
CA VAL A 40 -1.97 3.48 6.20
C VAL A 40 -0.62 3.33 5.49
N ILE A 41 -0.22 4.35 4.77
CA ILE A 41 1.11 4.39 4.14
C ILE A 41 2.11 4.78 5.22
N THR A 42 3.06 3.89 5.48
CA THR A 42 4.03 4.08 6.56
C THR A 42 5.38 4.60 6.09
N ASP A 43 5.74 4.31 4.83
CA ASP A 43 7.03 4.73 4.31
C ASP A 43 6.98 4.77 2.78
N ILE A 44 7.87 5.58 2.20
CA ILE A 44 7.98 5.72 0.75
C ILE A 44 9.45 5.58 0.40
N VAL A 45 9.78 4.61 -0.45
CA VAL A 45 11.15 4.34 -0.87
C VAL A 45 11.23 4.49 -2.38
N ILE A 46 12.13 5.34 -2.83
CA ILE A 46 12.35 5.58 -4.26
C ILE A 46 13.61 4.84 -4.68
N THR A 47 13.47 3.98 -5.68
CA THR A 47 14.59 3.24 -6.24
C THR A 47 14.68 3.49 -7.74
N GLU A 48 15.85 3.36 -8.27
CA GLU A 48 16.08 3.50 -9.70
C GLU A 48 15.86 2.19 -10.44
#